data_0fdff8caf8bd88ee06e9177cbefe0818
#
_entry.id   0fdff8caf8bd88ee06e9177cbefe0818
#
_cell.length_a   1.000
_cell.length_b   1.000
_cell.length_c   1.000
_cell.angle_alpha   90.00
_cell.angle_beta   90.00
_cell.angle_gamma   90.00
#
_symmetry.space_group_name_H-M   'P 1'
#
loop_
_entity.id
_entity.type
_entity.pdbx_description
1 polymer ?
#
loop_
_entity_poly.entity_id
_entity_poly.type
_entity_poly.pdbx_seq_one_letter_code
_entity_poly.pdbx_strand_id
1 'polypeptide(L)'
;MDIQEIIKLYNEGKSLSFIANKYNTYGAKIKSILEKERIKIRTRAEQNRITNQERGKKVNHQYFDNIDSNRKAWLLGFLAADGNIASDRNRIKIGLSSVDRQILENIKLALESERDILDYETNNGFNISELSWSSENHKIQLAKYGIVPNKTYKEMHLPDFDLDKQLSFILGYFDGDGCFKDDGTTCRFEICSYRPELLEDFAQVLNNFCNSNKKVYKDVLIYKKGYKLTKLDRQFITALCESKRKHIWF
;
A
#
# COMPACT_ATOMS: atom_id res chain seq x y z
N MET A 1 12.16 25.37 29.25
CA MET A 1 10.93 25.09 28.47
C MET A 1 10.33 26.43 28.13
N ASP A 2 10.14 26.68 26.84
CA ASP A 2 9.48 27.91 26.35
C ASP A 2 7.96 27.74 26.49
N ILE A 3 7.34 28.55 27.38
CA ILE A 3 5.92 28.49 27.67
C ILE A 3 5.09 28.91 26.46
N GLN A 4 5.53 29.93 25.73
CA GLN A 4 4.82 30.43 24.55
C GLN A 4 4.78 29.38 23.44
N GLU A 5 5.88 28.65 23.26
CA GLU A 5 5.93 27.55 22.28
C GLU A 5 5.02 26.38 22.72
N ILE A 6 4.95 26.06 24.01
CA ILE A 6 4.03 25.03 24.56
C ILE A 6 2.58 25.41 24.25
N ILE A 7 2.19 26.67 24.52
CA ILE A 7 0.83 27.19 24.25
C ILE A 7 0.54 27.13 22.76
N LYS A 8 1.47 27.56 21.90
CA LYS A 8 1.35 27.50 20.44
C LYS A 8 1.10 26.08 19.98
N LEU A 9 1.95 25.14 20.34
CA LEU A 9 1.81 23.73 19.97
C LEU A 9 0.48 23.13 20.43
N TYR A 10 0.06 23.49 21.66
CA TYR A 10 -1.22 23.02 22.17
C TYR A 10 -2.39 23.59 21.35
N ASN A 11 -2.39 24.87 21.04
CA ASN A 11 -3.42 25.51 20.21
C ASN A 11 -3.45 24.98 18.76
N GLU A 12 -2.30 24.54 18.24
CA GLU A 12 -2.16 23.82 16.96
C GLU A 12 -2.69 22.37 17.00
N GLY A 13 -3.29 21.94 18.11
CA GLY A 13 -3.90 20.61 18.22
C GLY A 13 -2.98 19.50 18.74
N LYS A 14 -1.71 19.77 19.02
CA LYS A 14 -0.79 18.75 19.55
C LYS A 14 -1.23 18.25 20.92
N SER A 15 -1.06 16.94 21.17
CA SER A 15 -1.44 16.33 22.45
C SER A 15 -0.44 16.67 23.57
N LEU A 16 -0.90 16.59 24.81
CA LEU A 16 -0.02 16.76 25.98
C LEU A 16 1.18 15.80 25.95
N SER A 17 0.99 14.55 25.51
CA SER A 17 2.05 13.56 25.39
C SER A 17 3.05 13.94 24.30
N PHE A 18 2.60 14.45 23.15
CA PHE A 18 3.48 14.92 22.09
C PHE A 18 4.40 16.07 22.57
N ILE A 19 3.78 17.06 23.24
CA ILE A 19 4.53 18.22 23.76
C ILE A 19 5.50 17.76 24.85
N ALA A 20 5.06 16.85 25.74
CA ALA A 20 5.90 16.31 26.81
C ALA A 20 7.15 15.59 26.24
N ASN A 21 6.99 14.77 25.23
CA ASN A 21 8.11 14.08 24.56
C ASN A 21 9.09 15.08 23.95
N LYS A 22 8.60 16.14 23.26
CA LYS A 22 9.45 17.18 22.69
C LYS A 22 10.34 17.88 23.74
N TYR A 23 9.83 18.05 24.95
CA TYR A 23 10.57 18.71 26.05
C TYR A 23 11.20 17.72 27.04
N ASN A 24 11.25 16.45 26.71
CA ASN A 24 11.77 15.37 27.57
C ASN A 24 11.19 15.42 28.98
N THR A 25 9.85 15.47 29.08
CA THR A 25 9.10 15.57 30.32
C THR A 25 7.82 14.72 30.27
N TYR A 26 6.94 14.86 31.26
CA TYR A 26 5.68 14.11 31.32
C TYR A 26 4.44 15.00 31.12
N GLY A 27 3.36 14.41 30.62
CA GLY A 27 2.14 15.12 30.23
C GLY A 27 1.48 15.93 31.38
N ALA A 28 1.56 15.45 32.62
CA ALA A 28 1.02 16.17 33.78
C ALA A 28 1.72 17.50 34.05
N LYS A 29 3.03 17.60 33.75
CA LYS A 29 3.78 18.87 33.86
C LYS A 29 3.35 19.86 32.77
N ILE A 30 3.17 19.41 31.56
CA ILE A 30 2.64 20.25 30.46
C ILE A 30 1.24 20.73 30.78
N LYS A 31 0.37 19.83 31.30
CA LYS A 31 -0.97 20.18 31.76
C LYS A 31 -0.94 21.30 32.84
N SER A 32 -0.10 21.15 33.86
CA SER A 32 0.04 22.17 34.93
C SER A 32 0.52 23.54 34.41
N ILE A 33 1.41 23.56 33.42
CA ILE A 33 1.85 24.81 32.76
C ILE A 33 0.68 25.48 32.06
N LEU A 34 -0.07 24.73 31.24
CA LEU A 34 -1.20 25.27 30.49
C LEU A 34 -2.33 25.77 31.42
N GLU A 35 -2.58 25.06 32.55
CA GLU A 35 -3.57 25.48 33.58
C GLU A 35 -3.16 26.79 34.28
N LYS A 36 -1.86 26.96 34.57
CA LYS A 36 -1.34 28.22 35.12
C LYS A 36 -1.53 29.41 34.17
N GLU A 37 -1.38 29.14 32.87
CA GLU A 37 -1.62 30.14 31.80
C GLU A 37 -3.10 30.28 31.44
N ARG A 38 -4.01 29.69 32.22
CA ARG A 38 -5.47 29.71 32.06
C ARG A 38 -5.95 29.11 30.71
N ILE A 39 -5.16 28.22 30.14
CA ILE A 39 -5.55 27.51 28.90
C ILE A 39 -6.44 26.32 29.28
N LYS A 40 -7.64 26.26 28.69
CA LYS A 40 -8.58 25.16 28.89
C LYS A 40 -7.97 23.85 28.39
N ILE A 41 -7.90 22.85 29.25
CA ILE A 41 -7.42 21.51 28.88
C ILE A 41 -8.52 20.76 28.11
N ARG A 42 -8.16 20.28 26.94
CA ARG A 42 -9.05 19.46 26.11
C ARG A 42 -9.35 18.13 26.78
N THR A 43 -10.59 17.70 26.70
CA THR A 43 -10.99 16.34 27.05
C THR A 43 -10.37 15.34 26.06
N ARG A 44 -10.32 14.07 26.45
CA ARG A 44 -9.86 12.99 25.55
C ARG A 44 -10.70 12.92 24.27
N ALA A 45 -12.01 13.18 24.37
CA ALA A 45 -12.90 13.18 23.21
C ALA A 45 -12.59 14.33 22.25
N GLU A 46 -12.34 15.55 22.78
CA GLU A 46 -11.94 16.71 21.97
C GLU A 46 -10.60 16.48 21.28
N GLN A 47 -9.59 15.95 22.01
CA GLN A 47 -8.30 15.61 21.43
C GLN A 47 -8.42 14.54 20.34
N ASN A 48 -9.24 13.52 20.56
CA ASN A 48 -9.49 12.49 19.54
C ASN A 48 -10.18 13.05 18.29
N ARG A 49 -11.12 14.00 18.43
CA ARG A 49 -11.74 14.68 17.28
C ARG A 49 -10.70 15.42 16.43
N ILE A 50 -9.82 16.22 17.07
CA ILE A 50 -8.75 16.93 16.38
C ILE A 50 -7.83 15.94 15.66
N THR A 51 -7.36 14.92 16.36
CA THR A 51 -6.49 13.89 15.79
C THR A 51 -7.17 13.15 14.64
N ASN A 52 -8.45 12.85 14.73
CA ASN A 52 -9.20 12.18 13.68
C ASN A 52 -9.50 13.11 12.48
N GLN A 53 -9.74 14.39 12.72
CA GLN A 53 -9.87 15.39 11.65
C GLN A 53 -8.56 15.55 10.88
N GLU A 54 -7.42 15.63 11.58
CA GLU A 54 -6.11 15.62 10.94
C GLU A 54 -5.84 14.32 10.20
N ARG A 55 -6.22 13.16 10.74
CA ARG A 55 -6.08 11.86 10.10
C ARG A 55 -7.02 11.69 8.90
N GLY A 56 -8.23 12.24 8.94
CA GLY A 56 -9.23 12.14 7.87
C GLY A 56 -8.96 13.03 6.66
N LYS A 57 -8.22 14.14 6.83
CA LYS A 57 -7.92 15.11 5.75
C LYS A 57 -6.76 14.71 4.84
N LYS A 58 -6.14 13.55 5.05
CA LYS A 58 -4.80 13.26 4.49
C LYS A 58 -4.77 12.19 3.41
N VAL A 59 -5.87 11.96 2.71
CA VAL A 59 -5.92 11.05 1.55
C VAL A 59 -7.15 11.36 0.70
N ASN A 60 -7.01 11.23 -0.61
CA ASN A 60 -8.16 11.31 -1.53
C ASN A 60 -9.04 10.08 -1.37
N HIS A 61 -10.08 10.19 -0.55
CA HIS A 61 -10.99 9.08 -0.22
C HIS A 61 -11.76 8.53 -1.43
N GLN A 62 -11.88 9.28 -2.53
CA GLN A 62 -12.58 8.88 -3.75
C GLN A 62 -11.65 8.24 -4.79
N TYR A 63 -10.35 8.05 -4.48
CA TYR A 63 -9.38 7.58 -5.46
C TYR A 63 -9.77 6.26 -6.15
N PHE A 64 -10.37 5.32 -5.42
CA PHE A 64 -10.79 4.01 -5.93
C PHE A 64 -12.28 3.93 -6.33
N ASP A 65 -13.02 5.04 -6.35
CA ASP A 65 -14.44 5.01 -6.75
C ASP A 65 -14.59 4.55 -8.20
N ASN A 66 -13.67 4.97 -9.07
CA ASN A 66 -13.58 4.53 -10.45
C ASN A 66 -12.13 4.20 -10.81
N ILE A 67 -11.91 3.04 -11.42
CA ILE A 67 -10.60 2.65 -11.97
C ILE A 67 -10.54 3.09 -13.43
N ASP A 68 -10.30 4.38 -13.64
CA ASP A 68 -10.37 5.08 -14.93
C ASP A 68 -9.01 5.25 -15.62
N SER A 69 -7.93 4.82 -14.99
CA SER A 69 -6.57 4.98 -15.52
C SER A 69 -5.70 3.75 -15.26
N ASN A 70 -4.66 3.59 -16.08
CA ASN A 70 -3.64 2.56 -15.92
C ASN A 70 -2.94 2.64 -14.57
N ARG A 71 -2.72 3.85 -14.05
CA ARG A 71 -2.13 4.07 -12.71
C ARG A 71 -3.00 3.49 -11.60
N LYS A 72 -4.32 3.74 -11.65
CA LYS A 72 -5.26 3.20 -10.65
C LYS A 72 -5.35 1.68 -10.75
N ALA A 73 -5.37 1.12 -11.96
CA ALA A 73 -5.36 -0.32 -12.18
C ALA A 73 -4.06 -0.97 -11.69
N TRP A 74 -2.90 -0.34 -11.93
CA TRP A 74 -1.62 -0.77 -11.39
C TRP A 74 -1.61 -0.78 -9.86
N LEU A 75 -2.06 0.31 -9.22
CA LEU A 75 -2.10 0.39 -7.75
C LEU A 75 -3.07 -0.66 -7.17
N LEU A 76 -4.19 -0.93 -7.85
CA LEU A 76 -5.11 -1.99 -7.44
C LEU A 76 -4.41 -3.36 -7.46
N GLY A 77 -3.69 -3.69 -8.53
CA GLY A 77 -2.89 -4.92 -8.65
C GLY A 77 -1.79 -5.01 -7.58
N PHE A 78 -1.09 -3.91 -7.34
CA PHE A 78 -0.06 -3.82 -6.31
C PHE A 78 -0.63 -4.05 -4.90
N LEU A 79 -1.80 -3.47 -4.60
CA LEU A 79 -2.52 -3.73 -3.34
C LEU A 79 -3.04 -5.17 -3.24
N ALA A 80 -3.40 -5.79 -4.37
CA ALA A 80 -3.79 -7.19 -4.40
C ALA A 80 -2.62 -8.13 -4.05
N ALA A 81 -1.39 -7.75 -4.36
CA ALA A 81 -0.16 -8.42 -3.93
C ALA A 81 0.20 -8.01 -2.48
N ASP A 82 0.80 -6.85 -2.30
CA ASP A 82 1.45 -6.40 -1.07
C ASP A 82 0.58 -5.60 -0.09
N GLY A 83 -0.63 -5.20 -0.51
CA GLY A 83 -1.52 -4.42 0.36
C GLY A 83 -2.00 -5.21 1.57
N ASN A 84 -1.95 -4.62 2.75
CA ASN A 84 -2.54 -5.15 3.98
C ASN A 84 -3.78 -4.36 4.37
N ILE A 85 -4.92 -5.05 4.48
CA ILE A 85 -6.21 -4.49 4.88
C ILE A 85 -6.53 -4.97 6.30
N ALA A 86 -6.66 -4.05 7.23
CA ALA A 86 -7.02 -4.41 8.61
C ALA A 86 -8.47 -4.92 8.70
N SER A 87 -8.69 -5.97 9.52
CA SER A 87 -10.02 -6.53 9.75
C SER A 87 -10.88 -5.67 10.68
N ASP A 88 -10.26 -5.12 11.72
CA ASP A 88 -10.90 -4.44 12.85
C ASP A 88 -11.04 -2.92 12.67
N ARG A 89 -10.46 -2.36 11.61
CA ARG A 89 -10.42 -0.91 11.35
C ARG A 89 -10.30 -0.59 9.87
N ASN A 90 -10.45 0.68 9.51
CA ASN A 90 -10.38 1.14 8.12
C ASN A 90 -8.93 1.45 7.68
N ARG A 91 -7.94 0.71 8.22
CA ARG A 91 -6.53 0.92 7.90
C ARG A 91 -6.11 0.06 6.71
N ILE A 92 -5.45 0.71 5.77
CA ILE A 92 -4.76 0.11 4.63
C ILE A 92 -3.29 0.44 4.79
N LYS A 93 -2.43 -0.54 4.49
CA LYS A 93 -0.98 -0.43 4.69
C LYS A 93 -0.23 -1.13 3.58
N ILE A 94 0.89 -0.52 3.17
CA ILE A 94 1.90 -1.11 2.30
C ILE A 94 3.24 -0.98 3.01
N GLY A 95 3.98 -2.08 3.13
CA GLY A 95 5.33 -2.09 3.66
C GLY A 95 6.27 -2.71 2.66
N LEU A 96 7.35 -2.02 2.30
CA LEU A 96 8.35 -2.44 1.32
C LEU A 96 9.75 -2.37 1.93
N SER A 97 10.72 -3.03 1.29
CA SER A 97 12.12 -2.75 1.56
C SER A 97 12.41 -1.26 1.35
N SER A 98 13.26 -0.65 2.20
CA SER A 98 13.59 0.78 2.08
C SER A 98 14.30 1.14 0.76
N VAL A 99 14.85 0.17 0.03
CA VAL A 99 15.36 0.37 -1.34
C VAL A 99 14.24 0.75 -2.32
N ASP A 100 13.01 0.27 -2.07
CA ASP A 100 11.83 0.50 -2.91
C ASP A 100 10.95 1.65 -2.40
N ARG A 101 11.47 2.46 -1.47
CA ARG A 101 10.76 3.57 -0.85
C ARG A 101 10.14 4.54 -1.87
N GLN A 102 10.77 4.72 -3.03
CA GLN A 102 10.28 5.59 -4.10
C GLN A 102 8.87 5.16 -4.61
N ILE A 103 8.57 3.86 -4.59
CA ILE A 103 7.24 3.35 -4.95
C ILE A 103 6.18 3.91 -3.98
N LEU A 104 6.49 3.94 -2.68
CA LEU A 104 5.58 4.49 -1.67
C LEU A 104 5.38 6.00 -1.83
N GLU A 105 6.43 6.75 -2.20
CA GLU A 105 6.29 8.19 -2.50
C GLU A 105 5.37 8.43 -3.69
N ASN A 106 5.50 7.63 -4.74
CA ASN A 106 4.63 7.70 -5.91
C ASN A 106 3.17 7.36 -5.57
N ILE A 107 2.95 6.33 -4.75
CA ILE A 107 1.62 5.97 -4.25
C ILE A 107 1.03 7.08 -3.37
N LYS A 108 1.85 7.66 -2.50
CA LYS A 108 1.47 8.80 -1.65
C LYS A 108 1.01 9.99 -2.48
N LEU A 109 1.75 10.33 -3.53
CA LEU A 109 1.38 11.39 -4.47
C LEU A 109 0.07 11.07 -5.21
N ALA A 110 -0.08 9.84 -5.71
CA ALA A 110 -1.28 9.41 -6.42
C ALA A 110 -2.54 9.47 -5.53
N LEU A 111 -2.40 9.10 -4.26
CA LEU A 111 -3.47 9.18 -3.26
C LEU A 111 -3.68 10.60 -2.69
N GLU A 112 -2.92 11.60 -3.15
CA GLU A 112 -2.91 12.96 -2.58
C GLU A 112 -2.75 12.93 -1.05
N SER A 113 -1.93 12.00 -0.57
CA SER A 113 -1.77 11.76 0.85
C SER A 113 -0.67 12.61 1.45
N GLU A 114 -0.98 13.28 2.56
CA GLU A 114 0.04 13.98 3.38
C GLU A 114 0.67 13.05 4.44
N ARG A 115 0.30 11.75 4.44
CA ARG A 115 0.84 10.80 5.42
C ARG A 115 2.34 10.64 5.25
N ASP A 116 3.02 10.59 6.38
CA ASP A 116 4.44 10.29 6.39
C ASP A 116 4.67 8.80 6.07
N ILE A 117 5.71 8.54 5.29
CA ILE A 117 6.26 7.20 5.15
C ILE A 117 7.15 6.97 6.37
N LEU A 118 6.87 5.90 7.09
CA LEU A 118 7.62 5.52 8.29
C LEU A 118 8.74 4.57 7.90
N ASP A 119 9.98 4.95 8.21
CA ASP A 119 11.15 4.11 8.03
C ASP A 119 11.55 3.50 9.37
N TYR A 120 11.75 2.18 9.42
CA TYR A 120 12.18 1.48 10.63
C TYR A 120 12.94 0.20 10.29
N GLU A 121 13.77 -0.22 11.23
CA GLU A 121 14.46 -1.52 11.17
C GLU A 121 13.63 -2.57 11.91
N THR A 122 13.46 -3.73 11.31
CA THR A 122 12.80 -4.87 11.94
C THR A 122 13.73 -5.55 12.94
N ASN A 123 13.19 -6.36 13.86
CA ASN A 123 13.99 -7.15 14.82
C ASN A 123 15.02 -8.07 14.14
N ASN A 124 14.85 -8.38 12.85
CA ASN A 124 15.75 -9.21 12.06
C ASN A 124 16.76 -8.38 11.23
N GLY A 125 16.86 -7.07 11.47
CA GLY A 125 17.83 -6.19 10.78
C GLY A 125 17.41 -5.74 9.38
N PHE A 126 16.16 -5.94 8.95
CA PHE A 126 15.68 -5.45 7.66
C PHE A 126 15.15 -4.03 7.77
N ASN A 127 15.61 -3.15 6.89
CA ASN A 127 15.08 -1.79 6.76
C ASN A 127 13.81 -1.79 5.93
N ILE A 128 12.73 -1.31 6.53
CA ILE A 128 11.38 -1.26 5.94
C ILE A 128 10.89 0.18 5.88
N SER A 129 10.28 0.53 4.77
CA SER A 129 9.48 1.73 4.61
C SER A 129 8.00 1.36 4.55
N GLU A 130 7.15 2.04 5.31
CA GLU A 130 5.72 1.77 5.42
C GLU A 130 4.90 3.02 5.13
N LEU A 131 3.95 2.91 4.21
CA LEU A 131 2.87 3.88 4.02
C LEU A 131 1.58 3.30 4.53
N SER A 132 0.87 4.03 5.41
CA SER A 132 -0.44 3.60 5.91
C SER A 132 -1.43 4.76 6.00
N TRP A 133 -2.67 4.47 5.64
CA TRP A 133 -3.77 5.43 5.73
C TRP A 133 -5.04 4.77 6.22
N SER A 134 -6.06 5.57 6.53
CA SER A 134 -7.36 5.08 6.97
C SER A 134 -8.45 5.69 6.08
N SER A 135 -9.23 4.82 5.43
CA SER A 135 -10.36 5.21 4.61
C SER A 135 -11.38 4.08 4.56
N GLU A 136 -12.58 4.36 5.03
CA GLU A 136 -13.69 3.41 4.93
C GLU A 136 -14.09 3.20 3.47
N ASN A 137 -14.18 4.29 2.70
CA ASN A 137 -14.52 4.20 1.28
C ASN A 137 -13.51 3.35 0.50
N HIS A 138 -12.20 3.58 0.70
CA HIS A 138 -11.19 2.72 0.05
C HIS A 138 -11.38 1.25 0.41
N LYS A 139 -11.65 0.92 1.69
CA LYS A 139 -11.89 -0.46 2.11
C LYS A 139 -13.10 -1.08 1.41
N ILE A 140 -14.19 -0.31 1.26
CA ILE A 140 -15.40 -0.74 0.54
C ILE A 140 -15.10 -0.93 -0.96
N GLN A 141 -14.44 0.03 -1.60
CA GLN A 141 -14.14 -0.05 -3.03
C GLN A 141 -13.17 -1.19 -3.35
N LEU A 142 -12.10 -1.35 -2.57
CA LEU A 142 -11.13 -2.43 -2.73
C LEU A 142 -11.77 -3.82 -2.56
N ALA A 143 -12.75 -3.93 -1.67
CA ALA A 143 -13.48 -5.19 -1.46
C ALA A 143 -14.25 -5.66 -2.70
N LYS A 144 -14.71 -4.75 -3.57
CA LYS A 144 -15.37 -5.09 -4.85
C LYS A 144 -14.45 -5.87 -5.79
N TYR A 145 -13.13 -5.70 -5.63
CA TYR A 145 -12.10 -6.36 -6.40
C TYR A 145 -11.41 -7.50 -5.62
N GLY A 146 -12.05 -8.01 -4.54
CA GLY A 146 -11.49 -9.11 -3.75
C GLY A 146 -10.31 -8.72 -2.84
N ILE A 147 -9.96 -7.42 -2.74
CA ILE A 147 -8.89 -6.95 -1.89
C ILE A 147 -9.47 -6.67 -0.49
N VAL A 148 -9.46 -7.70 0.33
CA VAL A 148 -10.11 -7.75 1.66
C VAL A 148 -9.12 -8.21 2.73
N PRO A 149 -9.46 -8.11 4.03
CA PRO A 149 -8.65 -8.71 5.09
C PRO A 149 -8.41 -10.20 4.84
N ASN A 150 -7.17 -10.65 5.07
CA ASN A 150 -6.74 -12.03 4.84
C ASN A 150 -6.93 -12.50 3.38
N LYS A 151 -6.76 -11.59 2.42
CA LYS A 151 -6.99 -11.81 0.99
C LYS A 151 -6.21 -13.00 0.40
N THR A 152 -5.07 -13.37 0.98
CA THR A 152 -4.19 -14.45 0.51
C THR A 152 -4.93 -15.79 0.32
N TYR A 153 -5.92 -16.06 1.17
CA TYR A 153 -6.66 -17.31 1.18
C TYR A 153 -8.09 -17.19 0.65
N LYS A 154 -8.41 -16.06 0.00
CA LYS A 154 -9.73 -15.82 -0.56
C LYS A 154 -9.67 -15.83 -2.07
N GLU A 155 -10.72 -16.36 -2.68
CA GLU A 155 -10.90 -16.33 -4.13
C GLU A 155 -10.83 -14.89 -4.65
N MET A 156 -10.15 -14.70 -5.76
CA MET A 156 -10.00 -13.44 -6.44
C MET A 156 -9.80 -13.69 -7.93
N HIS A 157 -10.46 -12.90 -8.75
CA HIS A 157 -10.32 -12.87 -10.18
C HIS A 157 -9.73 -11.54 -10.66
N LEU A 158 -9.14 -11.56 -11.85
CA LEU A 158 -8.76 -10.35 -12.55
C LEU A 158 -10.02 -9.54 -12.85
N PRO A 159 -10.08 -8.24 -12.48
CA PRO A 159 -11.22 -7.40 -12.77
C PRO A 159 -11.50 -7.31 -14.28
N ASP A 160 -12.79 -7.26 -14.64
CA ASP A 160 -13.25 -7.06 -16.01
C ASP A 160 -13.02 -5.62 -16.47
N PHE A 161 -11.78 -5.33 -16.82
CA PHE A 161 -11.33 -4.08 -17.38
C PHE A 161 -11.01 -4.23 -18.88
N ASP A 162 -10.86 -3.11 -19.58
CA ASP A 162 -10.20 -3.13 -20.88
C ASP A 162 -8.76 -3.70 -20.77
N LEU A 163 -8.24 -4.19 -21.90
CA LEU A 163 -6.93 -4.88 -21.94
C LEU A 163 -5.80 -4.04 -21.32
N ASP A 164 -5.81 -2.74 -21.55
CA ASP A 164 -4.77 -1.85 -21.03
C ASP A 164 -4.74 -1.80 -19.49
N LYS A 165 -5.91 -1.74 -18.88
CA LYS A 165 -6.02 -1.76 -17.41
C LYS A 165 -5.78 -3.16 -16.85
N GLN A 166 -6.20 -4.23 -17.55
CA GLN A 166 -5.87 -5.60 -17.15
C GLN A 166 -4.35 -5.81 -17.11
N LEU A 167 -3.63 -5.41 -18.17
CA LEU A 167 -2.18 -5.48 -18.22
C LEU A 167 -1.52 -4.63 -17.12
N SER A 168 -2.08 -3.46 -16.83
CA SER A 168 -1.58 -2.59 -15.76
C SER A 168 -1.80 -3.20 -14.38
N PHE A 169 -2.95 -3.85 -14.14
CA PHE A 169 -3.21 -4.61 -12.91
C PHE A 169 -2.21 -5.76 -12.74
N ILE A 170 -1.99 -6.56 -13.81
CA ILE A 170 -1.03 -7.67 -13.80
C ILE A 170 0.38 -7.16 -13.49
N LEU A 171 0.78 -6.03 -14.09
CA LEU A 171 2.07 -5.40 -13.79
C LEU A 171 2.17 -4.97 -12.33
N GLY A 172 1.12 -4.34 -11.79
CA GLY A 172 1.09 -3.95 -10.38
C GLY A 172 1.20 -5.15 -9.44
N TYR A 173 0.51 -6.24 -9.76
CA TYR A 173 0.62 -7.49 -9.01
C TYR A 173 2.03 -8.10 -9.12
N PHE A 174 2.62 -8.07 -10.32
CA PHE A 174 4.00 -8.53 -10.54
C PHE A 174 5.03 -7.68 -9.78
N ASP A 175 4.85 -6.37 -9.72
CA ASP A 175 5.75 -5.47 -8.97
C ASP A 175 5.71 -5.76 -7.45
N GLY A 176 4.63 -6.36 -6.92
CA GLY A 176 4.53 -6.84 -5.53
C GLY A 176 5.05 -8.28 -5.35
N ASP A 177 4.35 -9.25 -5.91
CA ASP A 177 4.60 -10.69 -5.69
C ASP A 177 5.38 -11.38 -6.83
N GLY A 178 5.87 -10.62 -7.83
CA GLY A 178 6.62 -11.17 -8.93
C GLY A 178 8.09 -11.43 -8.57
N CYS A 179 8.69 -12.37 -9.28
CA CYS A 179 10.10 -12.70 -9.15
C CYS A 179 10.78 -12.67 -10.51
N PHE A 180 11.88 -11.96 -10.56
CA PHE A 180 12.80 -11.97 -11.69
C PHE A 180 14.04 -12.80 -11.34
N LYS A 181 14.36 -13.77 -12.20
CA LYS A 181 15.58 -14.58 -12.07
C LYS A 181 16.36 -14.49 -13.36
N ASP A 182 17.59 -14.04 -13.25
CA ASP A 182 18.58 -14.05 -14.34
C ASP A 182 19.79 -14.86 -13.87
N ASP A 183 20.04 -16.00 -14.51
CA ASP A 183 21.18 -16.87 -14.23
C ASP A 183 22.31 -16.72 -15.28
N GLY A 184 22.24 -15.65 -16.09
CA GLY A 184 23.19 -15.36 -17.16
C GLY A 184 22.93 -16.15 -18.46
N THR A 185 22.19 -17.25 -18.40
CA THR A 185 21.80 -18.07 -19.55
C THR A 185 20.31 -17.97 -19.85
N THR A 186 19.49 -17.88 -18.80
CA THR A 186 18.03 -17.77 -18.92
C THR A 186 17.50 -16.66 -18.04
N CYS A 187 16.62 -15.86 -18.62
CA CYS A 187 15.88 -14.82 -17.91
C CYS A 187 14.46 -15.33 -17.67
N ARG A 188 14.04 -15.39 -16.41
CA ARG A 188 12.73 -15.92 -16.02
C ARG A 188 11.97 -14.88 -15.22
N PHE A 189 10.71 -14.71 -15.58
CA PHE A 189 9.74 -13.96 -14.81
C PHE A 189 8.72 -14.94 -14.26
N GLU A 190 8.42 -14.80 -13.00
CA GLU A 190 7.51 -15.70 -12.29
C GLU A 190 6.56 -14.88 -11.44
N ILE A 191 5.29 -15.28 -11.38
CA ILE A 191 4.30 -14.75 -10.44
C ILE A 191 3.86 -15.93 -9.59
N CYS A 192 3.94 -15.78 -8.28
CA CYS A 192 3.49 -16.78 -7.31
C CYS A 192 2.23 -16.28 -6.60
N SER A 193 1.27 -17.16 -6.37
CA SER A 193 0.07 -16.85 -5.61
C SER A 193 -0.50 -18.10 -4.94
N TYR A 194 -1.26 -17.93 -3.86
CA TYR A 194 -2.12 -18.97 -3.30
C TYR A 194 -3.45 -19.08 -4.04
N ARG A 195 -3.71 -18.21 -5.04
CA ARG A 195 -4.97 -18.07 -5.79
C ARG A 195 -4.76 -18.54 -7.24
N PRO A 196 -5.02 -19.81 -7.55
CA PRO A 196 -4.83 -20.33 -8.90
C PRO A 196 -5.73 -19.62 -9.91
N GLU A 197 -6.96 -19.27 -9.54
CA GLU A 197 -7.95 -18.62 -10.40
C GLU A 197 -7.41 -17.28 -10.95
N LEU A 198 -6.82 -16.47 -10.09
CA LEU A 198 -6.20 -15.20 -10.47
C LEU A 198 -5.03 -15.40 -11.45
N LEU A 199 -4.20 -16.44 -11.21
CA LEU A 199 -3.08 -16.74 -12.10
C LEU A 199 -3.55 -17.32 -13.44
N GLU A 200 -4.66 -18.05 -13.47
CA GLU A 200 -5.28 -18.54 -14.69
C GLU A 200 -5.83 -17.39 -15.53
N ASP A 201 -6.51 -16.44 -14.90
CA ASP A 201 -6.95 -15.19 -15.55
C ASP A 201 -5.76 -14.42 -16.13
N PHE A 202 -4.67 -14.27 -15.36
CA PHE A 202 -3.43 -13.66 -15.84
C PHE A 202 -2.86 -14.41 -17.04
N ALA A 203 -2.77 -15.73 -16.95
CA ALA A 203 -2.26 -16.56 -18.04
C ALA A 203 -3.09 -16.39 -19.32
N GLN A 204 -4.41 -16.32 -19.21
CA GLN A 204 -5.30 -16.11 -20.35
C GLN A 204 -5.03 -14.77 -21.03
N VAL A 205 -5.01 -13.67 -20.27
CA VAL A 205 -4.75 -12.32 -20.81
C VAL A 205 -3.36 -12.25 -21.45
N LEU A 206 -2.34 -12.75 -20.73
CA LEU A 206 -0.96 -12.71 -21.16
C LEU A 206 -0.71 -13.58 -22.39
N ASN A 207 -1.30 -14.76 -22.46
CA ASN A 207 -1.20 -15.64 -23.64
C ASN A 207 -1.82 -15.00 -24.88
N ASN A 208 -2.98 -14.38 -24.72
CA ASN A 208 -3.63 -13.66 -25.82
C ASN A 208 -2.81 -12.46 -26.29
N PHE A 209 -2.27 -11.68 -25.33
CA PHE A 209 -1.48 -10.48 -25.66
C PHE A 209 -0.15 -10.82 -26.33
N CYS A 210 0.51 -11.91 -25.95
CA CYS A 210 1.84 -12.30 -26.44
C CYS A 210 1.82 -13.45 -27.44
N ASN A 211 0.66 -13.92 -27.86
CA ASN A 211 0.52 -15.10 -28.73
C ASN A 211 1.32 -16.29 -28.16
N SER A 212 1.14 -16.60 -26.89
CA SER A 212 1.87 -17.63 -26.16
C SER A 212 0.92 -18.68 -25.57
N ASN A 213 1.46 -19.74 -24.94
CA ASN A 213 0.67 -20.78 -24.31
C ASN A 213 1.30 -21.17 -22.95
N LYS A 214 1.36 -20.22 -22.02
CA LYS A 214 1.87 -20.44 -20.67
C LYS A 214 0.77 -20.99 -19.78
N LYS A 215 1.13 -21.86 -18.85
CA LYS A 215 0.20 -22.52 -17.92
C LYS A 215 0.54 -22.22 -16.48
N VAL A 216 -0.45 -22.29 -15.64
CA VAL A 216 -0.30 -22.23 -14.18
C VAL A 216 0.10 -23.62 -13.67
N TYR A 217 1.09 -23.66 -12.81
CA TYR A 217 1.58 -24.89 -12.18
C TYR A 217 1.46 -24.79 -10.66
N LYS A 218 1.15 -25.92 -10.03
CA LYS A 218 1.24 -26.02 -8.57
C LYS A 218 2.70 -25.93 -8.16
N ASP A 219 3.05 -24.98 -7.29
CA ASP A 219 4.41 -24.87 -6.76
C ASP A 219 4.61 -25.83 -5.60
N VAL A 220 5.46 -26.85 -5.82
CA VAL A 220 5.77 -27.87 -4.81
C VAL A 220 6.79 -27.38 -3.78
N LEU A 221 7.51 -26.28 -4.07
CA LEU A 221 8.60 -25.76 -3.23
C LEU A 221 8.12 -24.74 -2.20
N ILE A 222 7.01 -24.07 -2.46
CA ILE A 222 6.45 -23.10 -1.51
C ILE A 222 5.39 -23.78 -0.66
N TYR A 223 5.78 -24.35 0.47
CA TYR A 223 4.92 -24.86 1.55
C TYR A 223 3.70 -25.69 1.11
N LYS A 224 3.80 -26.41 0.00
CA LYS A 224 2.78 -27.36 -0.52
C LYS A 224 1.43 -26.74 -0.95
N LYS A 225 1.25 -25.41 -1.01
CA LYS A 225 -0.05 -24.79 -1.28
C LYS A 225 -0.03 -23.65 -2.29
N GLY A 226 1.11 -23.30 -2.87
CA GLY A 226 1.21 -22.21 -3.84
C GLY A 226 1.03 -22.65 -5.28
N TYR A 227 0.72 -21.69 -6.14
CA TYR A 227 0.64 -21.82 -7.60
C TYR A 227 1.60 -20.84 -8.25
N LYS A 228 2.02 -21.13 -9.47
CA LYS A 228 3.08 -20.40 -10.14
C LYS A 228 2.80 -20.27 -11.63
N LEU A 229 2.86 -19.06 -12.15
CA LEU A 229 2.92 -18.76 -13.56
C LEU A 229 4.38 -18.46 -13.92
N THR A 230 4.99 -19.32 -14.77
CA THR A 230 6.45 -19.30 -15.01
C THR A 230 6.77 -19.13 -16.49
N LYS A 231 8.06 -18.88 -16.77
CA LYS A 231 8.61 -18.78 -18.11
C LYS A 231 7.95 -17.68 -18.95
N LEU A 232 7.58 -16.60 -18.31
CA LEU A 232 7.21 -15.39 -19.02
C LEU A 232 8.46 -14.89 -19.74
N ASP A 233 8.42 -14.80 -21.06
CA ASP A 233 9.59 -14.50 -21.87
C ASP A 233 10.09 -13.07 -21.64
N ARG A 234 11.42 -12.86 -21.75
CA ARG A 234 12.05 -11.55 -21.61
C ARG A 234 11.37 -10.50 -22.50
N GLN A 235 11.04 -10.84 -23.75
CA GLN A 235 10.34 -9.96 -24.68
C GLN A 235 8.98 -9.50 -24.13
N PHE A 236 8.24 -10.39 -23.49
CA PHE A 236 6.95 -10.07 -22.89
C PHE A 236 7.06 -9.04 -21.78
N ILE A 237 7.94 -9.28 -20.78
CA ILE A 237 8.09 -8.36 -19.66
C ILE A 237 8.74 -7.06 -20.10
N THR A 238 9.69 -7.09 -21.04
CA THR A 238 10.25 -5.87 -21.63
C THR A 238 9.15 -5.07 -22.31
N ALA A 239 8.31 -5.68 -23.14
CA ALA A 239 7.18 -5.00 -23.78
C ALA A 239 6.16 -4.46 -22.76
N LEU A 240 5.83 -5.24 -21.72
CA LEU A 240 4.93 -4.81 -20.64
C LEU A 240 5.54 -3.66 -19.83
N CYS A 241 6.81 -3.76 -19.45
CA CYS A 241 7.51 -2.71 -18.70
C CYS A 241 7.73 -1.45 -19.55
N GLU A 242 8.16 -1.58 -20.78
CA GLU A 242 8.41 -0.42 -21.66
C GLU A 242 7.13 0.29 -22.05
N SER A 243 6.05 -0.45 -22.36
CA SER A 243 4.78 0.14 -22.77
C SER A 243 3.99 0.72 -21.58
N LYS A 244 4.11 0.16 -20.37
CA LYS A 244 3.25 0.50 -19.24
C LYS A 244 3.92 1.30 -18.15
N ARG A 245 5.18 1.04 -17.77
CA ARG A 245 5.86 1.82 -16.72
C ARG A 245 6.02 3.29 -17.09
N LYS A 246 6.28 3.59 -18.37
CA LYS A 246 6.34 4.98 -18.86
C LYS A 246 5.00 5.72 -18.72
N HIS A 247 3.87 5.02 -18.77
CA HIS A 247 2.54 5.59 -18.70
C HIS A 247 1.92 5.59 -17.31
N ILE A 248 2.53 4.92 -16.33
CA ILE A 248 2.00 4.84 -14.96
C ILE A 248 2.49 6.01 -14.12
N TRP A 249 3.75 6.44 -14.30
CA TRP A 249 4.39 7.42 -13.41
C TRP A 249 4.89 8.71 -14.10
N PHE A 250 4.79 8.82 -15.42
CA PHE A 250 5.22 10.02 -16.18
C PHE A 250 4.09 10.67 -16.93
#